data_1b86f85812b20557869ff8580be4212c
#
_entry.id   1b86f85812b20557869ff8580be4212c
#
_cell.length_a   1.000
_cell.length_b   1.000
_cell.length_c   1.000
_cell.angle_alpha   90.00
_cell.angle_beta   90.00
_cell.angle_gamma   90.00
#
_symmetry.space_group_name_H-M   'P 1'
#
loop_
_entity.id
_entity.type
_entity.pdbx_description
1 polymer ?
#
loop_
_entity_poly.entity_id
_entity_poly.type
_entity_poly.pdbx_seq_one_letter_code
_entity_poly.pdbx_strand_id
1 'polypeptide(L)'
;MTDTYCIYPFINVHTNTDGRCKLCCHVYSEDYVQADGHDAVLGKDSWENIWNGEYMLNVRANMLAGKPVKECGRCYEHEAKGIESSRQWANKNYKQPLLHSNPTHLELRLGNHCNLKCNSCWSVSSDNIYKERKKIMSKERLPTWLHDQWA
;
A
#
# COMPACT_ATOMS: atom_id res chain seq x y z
N MET A 1 12.14 -20.88 -1.38
CA MET A 1 11.06 -19.90 -1.62
C MET A 1 10.88 -19.77 -3.13
N THR A 2 9.66 -19.59 -3.61
CA THR A 2 9.40 -19.43 -5.04
C THR A 2 9.88 -18.04 -5.52
N ASP A 3 10.17 -17.90 -6.81
CA ASP A 3 10.65 -16.63 -7.39
C ASP A 3 9.65 -15.47 -7.30
N THR A 4 8.39 -15.76 -6.95
CA THR A 4 7.34 -14.76 -6.79
C THR A 4 7.00 -14.43 -5.33
N TYR A 5 7.61 -15.14 -4.36
CA TYR A 5 7.34 -14.95 -2.95
C TYR A 5 7.76 -13.56 -2.45
N CYS A 6 6.89 -12.93 -1.67
CA CYS A 6 7.17 -11.72 -0.92
C CYS A 6 6.67 -11.87 0.52
N ILE A 7 7.51 -11.51 1.49
CA ILE A 7 7.17 -11.64 2.91
C ILE A 7 6.14 -10.60 3.37
N TYR A 8 6.06 -9.42 2.72
CA TYR A 8 5.17 -8.34 3.17
C TYR A 8 3.71 -8.75 3.37
N PRO A 9 3.03 -9.46 2.45
CA PRO A 9 1.65 -9.90 2.67
C PRO A 9 1.45 -10.84 3.86
N PHE A 10 2.53 -11.37 4.42
CA PHE A 10 2.48 -12.26 5.58
C PHE A 10 2.81 -11.57 6.89
N ILE A 11 3.36 -10.36 6.86
CA ILE A 11 3.82 -9.65 8.06
C ILE A 11 3.35 -8.21 8.15
N ASN A 12 2.91 -7.58 7.04
CA ASN A 12 2.69 -6.14 6.95
C ASN A 12 1.28 -5.78 6.52
N VAL A 13 0.77 -4.70 7.10
CA VAL A 13 -0.37 -3.93 6.59
C VAL A 13 0.08 -2.51 6.37
N HIS A 14 -0.12 -2.02 5.14
CA HIS A 14 0.12 -0.63 4.76
C HIS A 14 -1.21 0.11 4.56
N THR A 15 -1.31 1.35 5.03
CA THR A 15 -2.47 2.21 4.73
C THR A 15 -2.05 3.49 4.03
N ASN A 16 -2.91 3.97 3.14
CA ASN A 16 -2.84 5.34 2.64
C ASN A 16 -3.43 6.33 3.66
N THR A 17 -3.28 7.63 3.39
CA THR A 17 -3.80 8.71 4.24
C THR A 17 -5.33 8.72 4.38
N ASP A 18 -6.03 8.08 3.46
CA ASP A 18 -7.49 7.87 3.47
C ASP A 18 -7.92 6.56 4.15
N GLY A 19 -6.97 5.83 4.72
CA GLY A 19 -7.20 4.56 5.41
C GLY A 19 -7.28 3.34 4.50
N ARG A 20 -7.27 3.51 3.16
CA ARG A 20 -7.29 2.35 2.25
C ARG A 20 -6.04 1.50 2.38
N CYS A 21 -6.25 0.19 2.44
CA CYS A 21 -5.18 -0.79 2.70
C CYS A 21 -4.50 -1.25 1.42
N LYS A 22 -3.19 -1.51 1.53
CA LYS A 22 -2.34 -2.05 0.46
C LYS A 22 -1.48 -3.19 0.97
N LEU A 23 -0.97 -4.02 0.07
CA LEU A 23 -0.01 -5.09 0.43
C LEU A 23 1.30 -4.52 0.98
N CYS A 24 1.77 -3.39 0.42
CA CYS A 24 2.95 -2.64 0.87
C CYS A 24 2.99 -1.26 0.22
N CYS A 25 3.94 -0.41 0.62
CA CYS A 25 4.12 0.94 0.06
C CYS A 25 4.60 0.99 -1.40
N HIS A 26 5.06 -0.11 -1.97
CA HIS A 26 5.55 -0.19 -3.36
C HIS A 26 4.48 -0.58 -4.38
N VAL A 27 3.30 -0.99 -3.94
CA VAL A 27 2.16 -1.29 -4.81
C VAL A 27 1.73 -0.01 -5.55
N TYR A 28 1.28 -0.15 -6.81
CA TYR A 28 0.80 0.99 -7.60
C TYR A 28 -0.37 1.71 -6.91
N SER A 29 -0.61 2.96 -7.29
CA SER A 29 -1.52 3.85 -6.57
C SER A 29 -2.96 3.33 -6.54
N GLU A 30 -3.40 2.62 -7.57
CA GLU A 30 -4.78 2.15 -7.74
C GLU A 30 -5.01 0.73 -7.22
N ASP A 31 -3.96 0.01 -6.80
CA ASP A 31 -4.10 -1.37 -6.34
C ASP A 31 -4.25 -1.40 -4.81
N TYR A 32 -5.45 -1.71 -4.34
CA TYR A 32 -5.80 -1.80 -2.93
C TYR A 32 -6.19 -3.24 -2.56
N VAL A 33 -6.01 -3.59 -1.28
CA VAL A 33 -6.59 -4.79 -0.70
C VAL A 33 -8.12 -4.70 -0.83
N GLN A 34 -8.76 -5.79 -1.20
CA GLN A 34 -10.21 -5.84 -1.33
C GLN A 34 -10.85 -6.51 -0.12
N ALA A 35 -11.94 -5.94 0.37
CA ALA A 35 -12.81 -6.50 1.38
C ALA A 35 -14.23 -6.47 0.84
N ASP A 36 -14.89 -7.63 0.74
CA ASP A 36 -16.27 -7.77 0.29
C ASP A 36 -16.58 -7.03 -1.04
N GLY A 37 -15.61 -7.01 -1.98
CA GLY A 37 -15.78 -6.43 -3.31
C GLY A 37 -15.53 -4.92 -3.41
N HIS A 38 -15.01 -4.30 -2.37
CA HIS A 38 -14.58 -2.88 -2.38
C HIS A 38 -13.17 -2.72 -1.81
N ASP A 39 -12.58 -1.53 -1.98
CA ASP A 39 -11.27 -1.21 -1.40
C ASP A 39 -11.34 -1.24 0.13
N ALA A 40 -10.54 -2.09 0.76
CA ALA A 40 -10.51 -2.25 2.21
C ALA A 40 -10.02 -0.99 2.91
N VAL A 41 -10.76 -0.49 3.90
CA VAL A 41 -10.47 0.73 4.65
C VAL A 41 -10.29 0.42 6.14
N LEU A 42 -9.11 0.66 6.67
CA LEU A 42 -8.84 0.50 8.10
C LEU A 42 -9.75 1.42 8.93
N GLY A 43 -10.41 0.83 9.93
CA GLY A 43 -11.37 1.54 10.78
C GLY A 43 -12.82 1.52 10.27
N LYS A 44 -13.06 1.07 9.02
CA LYS A 44 -14.40 0.80 8.48
C LYS A 44 -14.67 -0.69 8.33
N ASP A 45 -13.72 -1.39 7.72
CA ASP A 45 -13.80 -2.84 7.54
C ASP A 45 -13.26 -3.56 8.77
N SER A 46 -13.75 -4.79 8.98
CA SER A 46 -13.25 -5.63 10.06
C SER A 46 -11.79 -6.01 9.80
N TRP A 47 -11.02 -6.13 10.88
CA TRP A 47 -9.63 -6.58 10.79
C TRP A 47 -9.50 -7.94 10.10
N GLU A 48 -10.45 -8.84 10.38
CA GLU A 48 -10.48 -10.16 9.77
C GLU A 48 -10.62 -10.07 8.24
N ASN A 49 -11.52 -9.23 7.74
CA ASN A 49 -11.70 -9.03 6.30
C ASN A 49 -10.47 -8.38 5.63
N ILE A 50 -9.82 -7.45 6.31
CA ILE A 50 -8.59 -6.81 5.80
C ILE A 50 -7.44 -7.82 5.76
N TRP A 51 -7.22 -8.59 6.84
CA TRP A 51 -6.02 -9.41 7.01
C TRP A 51 -6.19 -10.84 6.51
N ASN A 52 -7.34 -11.46 6.76
CA ASN A 52 -7.65 -12.85 6.41
C ASN A 52 -8.80 -12.97 5.40
N GLY A 53 -9.25 -11.88 4.81
CA GLY A 53 -10.24 -11.90 3.74
C GLY A 53 -9.75 -12.65 2.51
N GLU A 54 -10.68 -13.04 1.64
CA GLU A 54 -10.43 -13.84 0.45
C GLU A 54 -9.30 -13.28 -0.42
N TYR A 55 -9.25 -11.96 -0.60
CA TYR A 55 -8.21 -11.30 -1.38
C TYR A 55 -6.81 -11.60 -0.83
N MET A 56 -6.58 -11.40 0.47
CA MET A 56 -5.28 -11.62 1.09
C MET A 56 -4.90 -13.10 1.12
N LEU A 57 -5.86 -13.98 1.34
CA LEU A 57 -5.64 -15.43 1.26
C LEU A 57 -5.21 -15.86 -0.15
N ASN A 58 -5.86 -15.33 -1.18
CA ASN A 58 -5.52 -15.60 -2.57
C ASN A 58 -4.12 -15.06 -2.94
N VAL A 59 -3.78 -13.84 -2.50
CA VAL A 59 -2.44 -13.27 -2.70
C VAL A 59 -1.37 -14.17 -2.09
N ARG A 60 -1.54 -14.57 -0.83
CA ARG A 60 -0.60 -15.46 -0.12
C ARG A 60 -0.50 -16.83 -0.79
N ALA A 61 -1.63 -17.43 -1.15
CA ALA A 61 -1.65 -18.73 -1.83
C ALA A 61 -0.94 -18.68 -3.19
N ASN A 62 -1.15 -17.64 -3.99
CA ASN A 62 -0.46 -17.46 -5.26
C ASN A 62 1.05 -17.34 -5.08
N MET A 63 1.52 -16.55 -4.11
CA MET A 63 2.95 -16.42 -3.81
C MET A 63 3.59 -17.72 -3.37
N LEU A 64 2.91 -18.50 -2.52
CA LEU A 64 3.39 -19.81 -2.09
C LEU A 64 3.43 -20.84 -3.24
N ALA A 65 2.48 -20.72 -4.17
CA ALA A 65 2.41 -21.57 -5.37
C ALA A 65 3.37 -21.12 -6.49
N GLY A 66 4.18 -20.07 -6.29
CA GLY A 66 5.07 -19.54 -7.33
C GLY A 66 4.35 -18.79 -8.45
N LYS A 67 3.10 -18.38 -8.25
CA LYS A 67 2.35 -17.61 -9.22
C LYS A 67 2.59 -16.11 -9.01
N PRO A 68 2.76 -15.33 -10.08
CA PRO A 68 2.94 -13.88 -9.95
C PRO A 68 1.66 -13.22 -9.42
N VAL A 69 1.85 -12.20 -8.60
CA VAL A 69 0.79 -11.35 -8.06
C VAL A 69 0.85 -10.01 -8.77
N LYS A 70 -0.26 -9.57 -9.35
CA LYS A 70 -0.35 -8.35 -10.19
C LYS A 70 0.20 -7.12 -9.46
N GLU A 71 -0.16 -6.95 -8.21
CA GLU A 71 0.22 -5.81 -7.38
C GLU A 71 1.73 -5.71 -7.13
N CYS A 72 2.46 -6.81 -7.33
CA CYS A 72 3.92 -6.86 -7.21
C CYS A 72 4.67 -6.50 -8.50
N GLY A 73 3.98 -6.09 -9.55
CA GLY A 73 4.53 -5.79 -10.87
C GLY A 73 5.76 -4.89 -10.84
N ARG A 74 5.76 -3.83 -10.04
CA ARG A 74 6.91 -2.93 -9.88
C ARG A 74 8.17 -3.65 -9.39
N CYS A 75 8.04 -4.60 -8.47
CA CYS A 75 9.17 -5.38 -7.99
C CYS A 75 9.70 -6.29 -9.10
N TYR A 76 8.82 -6.96 -9.82
CA TYR A 76 9.22 -7.82 -10.96
C TYR A 76 9.89 -7.03 -12.08
N GLU A 77 9.44 -5.81 -12.38
CA GLU A 77 10.07 -4.91 -13.34
C GLU A 77 11.50 -4.50 -12.93
N HIS A 78 11.73 -4.22 -11.64
CA HIS A 78 13.06 -3.92 -11.11
C HIS A 78 13.96 -5.14 -11.25
N GLU A 79 13.50 -6.31 -10.87
CA GLU A 79 14.25 -7.56 -10.93
C GLU A 79 14.62 -7.96 -12.37
N ALA A 80 13.69 -7.76 -13.32
CA ALA A 80 13.96 -7.99 -14.75
C ALA A 80 15.07 -7.06 -15.29
N LYS A 81 15.30 -5.91 -14.66
CA LYS A 81 16.39 -4.96 -14.98
C LYS A 81 17.67 -5.20 -14.17
N GLY A 82 17.73 -6.27 -13.37
CA GLY A 82 18.87 -6.58 -12.49
C GLY A 82 18.97 -5.65 -11.26
N ILE A 83 17.89 -4.92 -10.92
CA ILE A 83 17.83 -4.02 -9.77
C ILE A 83 17.21 -4.76 -8.59
N GLU A 84 17.85 -4.72 -7.42
CA GLU A 84 17.27 -5.30 -6.22
C GLU A 84 15.92 -4.63 -5.88
N SER A 85 14.87 -5.43 -5.81
CA SER A 85 13.54 -4.97 -5.49
C SER A 85 13.30 -4.91 -3.97
N SER A 86 12.29 -4.13 -3.56
CA SER A 86 11.86 -4.12 -2.14
C SER A 86 11.42 -5.49 -1.65
N ARG A 87 10.85 -6.33 -2.53
CA ARG A 87 10.49 -7.71 -2.23
C ARG A 87 11.73 -8.55 -1.89
N GLN A 88 12.77 -8.48 -2.71
CA GLN A 88 14.02 -9.20 -2.47
C GLN A 88 14.69 -8.72 -1.19
N TRP A 89 14.75 -7.41 -1.00
CA TRP A 89 15.29 -6.81 0.23
C TRP A 89 14.50 -7.29 1.47
N ALA A 90 13.17 -7.25 1.42
CA ALA A 90 12.32 -7.67 2.53
C ALA A 90 12.51 -9.15 2.86
N ASN A 91 12.56 -10.03 1.85
CA ASN A 91 12.78 -11.46 2.04
C ASN A 91 14.13 -11.79 2.68
N LYS A 92 15.15 -10.93 2.49
CA LYS A 92 16.46 -11.08 3.14
C LYS A 92 16.47 -10.60 4.60
N ASN A 93 15.71 -9.56 4.90
CA ASN A 93 15.83 -8.83 6.16
C ASN A 93 14.77 -9.21 7.20
N TYR A 94 13.63 -9.74 6.77
CA TYR A 94 12.58 -10.18 7.69
C TYR A 94 12.55 -11.71 7.82
N LYS A 95 12.25 -12.16 9.04
CA LYS A 95 12.05 -13.59 9.30
C LYS A 95 10.66 -14.01 8.83
N GLN A 96 10.57 -15.23 8.28
CA GLN A 96 9.29 -15.81 7.91
C GLN A 96 8.38 -15.92 9.15
N PRO A 97 7.13 -15.42 9.05
CA PRO A 97 6.16 -15.60 10.11
C PRO A 97 5.66 -17.03 10.15
N LEU A 98 5.11 -17.44 11.27
CA LEU A 98 4.26 -18.62 11.32
C LEU A 98 3.03 -18.37 10.44
N LEU A 99 2.63 -19.36 9.64
CA LEU A 99 1.40 -19.30 8.85
C LEU A 99 0.22 -18.93 9.77
N HIS A 100 -0.60 -17.97 9.31
CA HIS A 100 -1.77 -17.44 10.04
C HIS A 100 -1.48 -16.59 11.28
N SER A 101 -0.25 -16.07 11.44
CA SER A 101 0.01 -15.07 12.48
C SER A 101 -0.60 -13.71 12.14
N ASN A 102 -0.88 -12.90 13.17
CA ASN A 102 -1.18 -11.48 12.97
C ASN A 102 0.03 -10.76 12.36
N PRO A 103 -0.15 -9.63 11.68
CA PRO A 103 0.96 -8.87 11.16
C PRO A 103 1.87 -8.39 12.29
N THR A 104 3.15 -8.40 12.02
CA THR A 104 4.18 -7.91 12.95
C THR A 104 4.63 -6.50 12.62
N HIS A 105 4.22 -5.99 11.46
CA HIS A 105 4.54 -4.65 10.96
C HIS A 105 3.28 -3.93 10.54
N LEU A 106 3.15 -2.67 10.96
CA LEU A 106 2.08 -1.77 10.55
C LEU A 106 2.70 -0.49 9.99
N GLU A 107 2.47 -0.23 8.72
CA GLU A 107 2.90 0.99 8.03
C GLU A 107 1.70 1.91 7.85
N LEU A 108 1.37 2.69 8.88
CA LEU A 108 0.16 3.47 8.95
C LEU A 108 0.39 4.93 8.54
N ARG A 109 -0.37 5.40 7.55
CA ARG A 109 -0.51 6.82 7.23
C ARG A 109 -1.86 7.30 7.78
N LEU A 110 -1.85 7.84 8.99
CA LEU A 110 -3.06 8.18 9.75
C LEU A 110 -3.74 9.49 9.32
N GLY A 111 -3.39 10.02 8.17
CA GLY A 111 -3.94 11.25 7.62
C GLY A 111 -2.87 12.11 6.98
N ASN A 112 -3.27 13.30 6.55
CA ASN A 112 -2.37 14.27 5.92
C ASN A 112 -2.25 15.58 6.72
N HIS A 113 -2.77 15.66 7.93
CA HIS A 113 -2.56 16.81 8.80
C HIS A 113 -1.08 16.96 9.12
N CYS A 114 -0.47 18.02 8.58
CA CYS A 114 0.95 18.29 8.75
C CYS A 114 1.19 19.78 8.92
N ASN A 115 1.92 20.16 9.96
CA ASN A 115 2.30 21.56 10.23
C ASN A 115 3.54 22.01 9.44
N LEU A 116 4.16 21.11 8.66
CA LEU A 116 5.35 21.39 7.87
C LEU A 116 5.00 21.60 6.39
N LYS A 117 5.91 22.26 5.66
CA LYS A 117 5.86 22.50 4.20
C LYS A 117 7.18 22.09 3.57
N CYS A 118 7.51 20.79 3.65
CA CYS A 118 8.74 20.28 3.07
C CYS A 118 8.71 20.36 1.54
N ASN A 119 9.81 20.80 0.92
CA ASN A 119 9.91 20.97 -0.54
C ASN A 119 9.69 19.67 -1.34
N SER A 120 10.01 18.52 -0.75
CA SER A 120 9.82 17.19 -1.34
C SER A 120 8.46 16.57 -1.07
N CYS A 121 7.56 17.28 -0.37
CA CYS A 121 6.27 16.72 0.03
C CYS A 121 5.18 16.91 -1.03
N TRP A 122 4.21 15.99 -1.04
CA TRP A 122 3.08 15.98 -1.96
C TRP A 122 1.80 16.46 -1.28
N SER A 123 0.90 17.02 -2.07
CA SER A 123 -0.42 17.50 -1.61
C SER A 123 -1.25 16.41 -0.91
N VAL A 124 -1.09 15.15 -1.30
CA VAL A 124 -1.75 13.98 -0.67
C VAL A 124 -1.27 13.74 0.76
N SER A 125 -0.01 14.08 1.03
CA SER A 125 0.64 13.81 2.33
C SER A 125 0.68 15.02 3.25
N SER A 126 0.18 16.19 2.78
CA SER A 126 0.16 17.42 3.59
C SER A 126 -0.99 18.33 3.15
N ASP A 127 -1.91 18.58 4.07
CA ASP A 127 -3.03 19.50 3.87
C ASP A 127 -2.56 20.95 3.69
N ASN A 128 -1.48 21.37 4.32
CA ASN A 128 -0.89 22.70 4.13
C ASN A 128 -0.36 22.88 2.70
N ILE A 129 0.35 21.89 2.16
CA ILE A 129 0.82 21.92 0.78
C ILE A 129 -0.36 21.86 -0.19
N TYR A 130 -1.38 21.05 0.12
CA TYR A 130 -2.62 21.02 -0.68
C TYR A 130 -3.28 22.39 -0.75
N LYS A 131 -3.50 23.06 0.39
CA LYS A 131 -4.11 24.41 0.48
C LYS A 131 -3.30 25.47 -0.31
N GLU A 132 -1.98 25.37 -0.26
CA GLU A 132 -1.08 26.26 -0.97
C GLU A 132 -1.13 26.04 -2.49
N ARG A 133 -1.03 24.78 -2.93
CA ARG A 133 -1.15 24.41 -4.35
C ARG A 133 -2.53 24.74 -4.92
N LYS A 134 -3.61 24.55 -4.16
CA LYS A 134 -4.97 24.93 -4.55
C LYS A 134 -5.11 26.43 -4.85
N LYS A 135 -4.31 27.29 -4.20
CA LYS A 135 -4.28 28.73 -4.48
C LYS A 135 -3.54 29.07 -5.77
N ILE A 136 -2.52 28.28 -6.12
CA ILE A 136 -1.62 28.54 -7.26
C ILE A 136 -2.10 27.83 -8.53
N MET A 137 -2.68 26.66 -8.41
CA MET A 137 -3.13 25.83 -9.54
C MET A 137 -4.62 26.01 -9.78
N SER A 138 -5.03 26.17 -11.05
CA SER A 138 -6.44 26.08 -11.43
C SER A 138 -7.01 24.72 -11.05
N LYS A 139 -8.31 24.67 -10.70
CA LYS A 139 -9.02 23.43 -10.31
C LYS A 139 -8.82 22.28 -11.31
N GLU A 140 -8.64 22.59 -12.60
CA GLU A 140 -8.43 21.61 -13.68
C GLU A 140 -7.12 20.83 -13.62
N ARG A 141 -6.13 21.31 -12.85
CA ARG A 141 -4.82 20.66 -12.70
C ARG A 141 -4.69 19.82 -11.41
N LEU A 142 -5.66 19.88 -10.53
CA LEU A 142 -5.67 19.04 -9.34
C LEU A 142 -6.41 17.74 -9.66
N PRO A 143 -5.88 16.57 -9.31
CA PRO A 143 -6.60 15.31 -9.47
C PRO A 143 -7.95 15.38 -8.77
N THR A 144 -9.01 14.95 -9.44
CA THR A 144 -10.40 15.01 -8.93
C THR A 144 -10.55 14.30 -7.58
N TRP A 145 -9.85 13.20 -7.38
CA TRP A 145 -9.86 12.47 -6.11
C TRP A 145 -9.27 13.25 -4.91
N LEU A 146 -8.45 14.30 -5.18
CA LEU A 146 -7.96 15.20 -4.13
C LEU A 146 -9.03 16.18 -3.64
N HIS A 147 -10.09 16.42 -4.43
CA HIS A 147 -11.15 17.35 -4.07
C HIS A 147 -12.16 16.75 -3.08
N ASP A 148 -12.40 15.44 -3.18
CA ASP A 148 -13.48 14.78 -2.46
C ASP A 148 -13.05 14.28 -1.07
N GLN A 149 -11.75 14.16 -0.83
CA GLN A 149 -11.21 13.69 0.45
C GLN A 149 -11.02 14.77 1.51
N TRP A 150 -11.06 16.06 1.12
CA TRP A 150 -10.65 17.18 1.98
C TRP A 150 -11.59 18.40 1.88
N ALA A 151 -12.79 18.21 1.37
CA ALA A 151 -13.84 19.22 1.31
C ALA A 151 -14.56 19.37 2.66
#